data_79ffd21be3664a5d172cb055eb27c820
#
_entry.id   79ffd21be3664a5d172cb055eb27c820
#
_cell.length_a   1.000
_cell.length_b   1.000
_cell.length_c   1.000
_cell.angle_alpha   90.00
_cell.angle_beta   90.00
_cell.angle_gamma   90.00
#
_symmetry.space_group_name_H-M   'P 1'
#
loop_
_entity.id
_entity.type
_entity.pdbx_description
1 polymer ?
#
loop_
_entity_poly.entity_id
_entity_poly.type
_entity_poly.pdbx_seq_one_letter_code
_entity_poly.pdbx_strand_id
1 'polypeptide(L)'
;MTIALALLVSDDPVTIRQFSQALQELALSTDVCQEAPAAISLLNSRKFNTVIVDLELGPQSGLILDQVRLSPSNRTAVTFAISSSDAGATAASRKKAGFVFERPLSAQSIRRTLKPAFGLILRERRRYFRCPLSIPVSLRRGTMPELRCYSVNISEGGMAVSTLVPLSAGEEVQVQFTLPDHKVPFLAESRICWLKAGQLGVRFVSFSRERQSELQDWLSQKLEETLPELVADQFQKADGRCIPT
;
A
#
# COMPACT_ATOMS: atom_id res chain seq x y z
N MET A 1 7.02 15.77 -0.67
CA MET A 1 7.13 14.38 -1.13
C MET A 1 5.88 13.64 -0.66
N THR A 2 5.27 12.79 -1.48
CA THR A 2 3.97 12.15 -1.17
C THR A 2 4.21 10.75 -0.60
N ILE A 3 3.61 10.45 0.55
CA ILE A 3 3.81 9.16 1.25
C ILE A 3 2.88 8.07 0.74
N ALA A 4 1.60 8.42 0.52
CA ALA A 4 0.58 7.47 0.14
C ALA A 4 -0.43 8.15 -0.80
N LEU A 5 -1.22 7.36 -1.51
CA LEU A 5 -2.22 7.84 -2.45
C LEU A 5 -3.62 7.60 -1.91
N ALA A 6 -4.41 8.67 -1.85
CA ALA A 6 -5.82 8.65 -1.49
C ALA A 6 -6.70 8.85 -2.72
N LEU A 7 -7.83 8.16 -2.78
CA LEU A 7 -8.93 8.48 -3.69
C LEU A 7 -10.05 9.13 -2.87
N LEU A 8 -10.41 10.34 -3.23
CA LEU A 8 -11.56 11.06 -2.65
C LEU A 8 -12.66 11.14 -3.71
N VAL A 9 -13.82 10.61 -3.36
CA VAL A 9 -14.98 10.61 -4.25
C VAL A 9 -16.10 11.45 -3.63
N SER A 10 -16.29 12.64 -4.13
CA SER A 10 -17.33 13.61 -3.72
C SER A 10 -17.50 14.65 -4.81
N ASP A 11 -18.72 15.18 -5.01
CA ASP A 11 -19.04 16.30 -5.89
C ASP A 11 -19.19 17.62 -5.12
N ASP A 12 -19.17 17.58 -3.77
CA ASP A 12 -19.25 18.77 -2.93
C ASP A 12 -17.89 19.50 -2.83
N PRO A 13 -17.77 20.72 -3.38
CA PRO A 13 -16.51 21.46 -3.36
C PRO A 13 -15.97 21.75 -1.95
N VAL A 14 -16.85 21.88 -0.96
CA VAL A 14 -16.46 22.16 0.43
C VAL A 14 -15.80 20.91 1.04
N THR A 15 -16.43 19.76 0.87
CA THR A 15 -15.90 18.45 1.29
C THR A 15 -14.55 18.18 0.61
N ILE A 16 -14.47 18.37 -0.71
CA ILE A 16 -13.23 18.18 -1.47
C ILE A 16 -12.09 19.03 -0.90
N ARG A 17 -12.33 20.31 -0.65
CA ARG A 17 -11.32 21.23 -0.11
C ARG A 17 -10.86 20.80 1.28
N GLN A 18 -11.81 20.51 2.18
CA GLN A 18 -11.50 20.14 3.57
C GLN A 18 -10.67 18.84 3.64
N PHE A 19 -11.05 17.81 2.88
CA PHE A 19 -10.32 16.54 2.86
C PHE A 19 -8.97 16.67 2.15
N SER A 20 -8.89 17.38 1.02
CA SER A 20 -7.61 17.60 0.32
C SER A 20 -6.59 18.28 1.22
N GLN A 21 -7.02 19.29 2.00
CA GLN A 21 -6.15 19.95 2.96
C GLN A 21 -5.72 18.99 4.09
N ALA A 22 -6.66 18.25 4.70
CA ALA A 22 -6.36 17.34 5.79
C ALA A 22 -5.44 16.18 5.36
N LEU A 23 -5.62 15.67 4.14
CA LEU A 23 -4.79 14.62 3.57
C LEU A 23 -3.39 15.15 3.22
N GLN A 24 -3.30 16.39 2.72
CA GLN A 24 -2.01 17.04 2.45
C GLN A 24 -1.19 17.26 3.72
N GLU A 25 -1.83 17.63 4.83
CA GLU A 25 -1.17 17.74 6.15
C GLU A 25 -0.55 16.40 6.61
N LEU A 26 -1.12 15.28 6.17
CA LEU A 26 -0.60 13.93 6.40
C LEU A 26 0.33 13.44 5.28
N ALA A 27 0.75 14.33 4.37
CA ALA A 27 1.57 14.03 3.19
C ALA A 27 0.98 12.95 2.26
N LEU A 28 -0.36 12.82 2.20
CA LEU A 28 -1.04 11.99 1.23
C LEU A 28 -1.35 12.79 -0.04
N SER A 29 -1.04 12.22 -1.21
CA SER A 29 -1.54 12.72 -2.48
C SER A 29 -2.99 12.30 -2.66
N THR A 30 -3.81 13.18 -3.22
CA THR A 30 -5.23 12.93 -3.36
C THR A 30 -5.63 13.04 -4.82
N ASP A 31 -6.16 11.96 -5.37
CA ASP A 31 -6.92 11.98 -6.62
C ASP A 31 -8.38 12.24 -6.25
N VAL A 32 -9.01 13.19 -6.91
CA VAL A 32 -10.42 13.55 -6.68
C VAL A 32 -11.25 13.05 -7.85
N CYS A 33 -12.35 12.37 -7.54
CA CYS A 33 -13.39 11.96 -8.47
C CYS A 33 -14.73 12.53 -8.03
N GLN A 34 -15.49 13.06 -8.97
CA GLN A 34 -16.82 13.61 -8.71
C GLN A 34 -17.94 12.66 -9.14
N GLU A 35 -17.61 11.53 -9.75
CA GLU A 35 -18.56 10.56 -10.28
C GLU A 35 -18.18 9.12 -9.94
N ALA A 36 -19.16 8.29 -9.65
CA ALA A 36 -18.94 6.90 -9.29
C ALA A 36 -18.32 6.05 -10.42
N PRO A 37 -18.72 6.17 -11.70
CA PRO A 37 -18.10 5.39 -12.76
C PRO A 37 -16.61 5.70 -12.96
N ALA A 38 -16.22 6.97 -12.85
CA ALA A 38 -14.82 7.40 -12.94
C ALA A 38 -13.99 6.83 -11.78
N ALA A 39 -14.53 6.86 -10.55
CA ALA A 39 -13.90 6.28 -9.38
C ALA A 39 -13.68 4.77 -9.52
N ILE A 40 -14.67 4.03 -10.03
CA ILE A 40 -14.59 2.59 -10.31
C ILE A 40 -13.51 2.29 -11.36
N SER A 41 -13.42 3.09 -12.42
CA SER A 41 -12.37 2.96 -13.43
C SER A 41 -10.97 3.16 -12.86
N LEU A 42 -10.79 4.17 -12.00
CA LEU A 42 -9.52 4.41 -11.29
C LEU A 42 -9.16 3.25 -10.36
N LEU A 43 -10.10 2.69 -9.61
CA LEU A 43 -9.87 1.54 -8.73
C LEU A 43 -9.45 0.27 -9.49
N ASN A 44 -9.85 0.14 -10.76
CA ASN A 44 -9.44 -0.97 -11.60
C ASN A 44 -8.04 -0.79 -12.19
N SER A 45 -7.59 0.44 -12.39
CA SER A 45 -6.33 0.76 -13.06
C SER A 45 -5.20 1.17 -12.12
N ARG A 46 -5.51 1.64 -10.90
CA ARG A 46 -4.53 2.20 -9.97
C ARG A 46 -4.69 1.65 -8.56
N LYS A 47 -3.57 1.64 -7.83
CA LYS A 47 -3.53 1.30 -6.40
C LYS A 47 -3.69 2.56 -5.56
N PHE A 48 -4.61 2.50 -4.59
CA PHE A 48 -4.79 3.50 -3.55
C PHE A 48 -4.53 2.88 -2.17
N ASN A 49 -3.96 3.65 -1.26
CA ASN A 49 -3.75 3.24 0.12
C ASN A 49 -4.98 3.52 0.99
N THR A 50 -5.74 4.55 0.60
CA THR A 50 -7.01 4.88 1.24
C THR A 50 -8.03 5.35 0.21
N VAL A 51 -9.31 5.08 0.49
CA VAL A 51 -10.45 5.48 -0.35
C VAL A 51 -11.51 6.11 0.54
N ILE A 52 -11.90 7.34 0.22
CA ILE A 52 -12.91 8.12 0.95
C ILE A 52 -14.07 8.35 0.00
N VAL A 53 -15.26 7.90 0.37
CA VAL A 53 -16.47 7.96 -0.47
C VAL A 53 -17.55 8.76 0.22
N ASP A 54 -18.00 9.81 -0.44
CA ASP A 54 -19.18 10.55 -0.05
C ASP A 54 -20.44 9.75 -0.46
N LEU A 55 -21.18 9.29 0.51
CA LEU A 55 -22.40 8.51 0.27
C LEU A 55 -23.57 9.37 -0.20
N GLU A 56 -23.46 10.69 -0.12
CA GLU A 56 -24.45 11.63 -0.65
C GLU A 56 -24.31 11.88 -2.15
N LEU A 57 -23.23 11.39 -2.77
CA LEU A 57 -23.04 11.42 -4.22
C LEU A 57 -24.13 10.65 -5.01
N GLY A 58 -24.98 9.89 -4.32
CA GLY A 58 -26.10 9.18 -4.89
C GLY A 58 -26.05 7.66 -4.66
N PRO A 59 -27.06 6.92 -5.20
CA PRO A 59 -27.23 5.49 -4.91
C PRO A 59 -26.07 4.61 -5.37
N GLN A 60 -25.27 5.07 -6.33
CA GLN A 60 -24.09 4.33 -6.84
C GLN A 60 -22.87 4.45 -5.94
N SER A 61 -22.86 5.35 -4.96
CA SER A 61 -21.70 5.53 -4.06
C SER A 61 -21.32 4.25 -3.30
N GLY A 62 -22.32 3.45 -2.91
CA GLY A 62 -22.10 2.15 -2.24
C GLY A 62 -21.38 1.12 -3.13
N LEU A 63 -21.51 1.20 -4.46
CA LEU A 63 -20.84 0.31 -5.41
C LEU A 63 -19.34 0.58 -5.45
N ILE A 64 -18.89 1.80 -5.15
CA ILE A 64 -17.47 2.14 -5.07
C ILE A 64 -16.80 1.34 -3.95
N LEU A 65 -17.43 1.27 -2.77
CA LEU A 65 -16.91 0.49 -1.63
C LEU A 65 -16.91 -1.02 -1.93
N ASP A 66 -17.90 -1.52 -2.66
CA ASP A 66 -17.90 -2.91 -3.14
C ASP A 66 -16.74 -3.14 -4.11
N GLN A 67 -16.51 -2.21 -5.04
CA GLN A 67 -15.41 -2.30 -6.01
C GLN A 67 -14.05 -2.28 -5.31
N VAL A 68 -13.85 -1.49 -4.26
CA VAL A 68 -12.61 -1.52 -3.47
C VAL A 68 -12.34 -2.93 -2.97
N ARG A 69 -13.35 -3.63 -2.43
CA ARG A 69 -13.22 -5.00 -1.91
C ARG A 69 -12.95 -6.04 -2.99
N LEU A 70 -13.51 -5.86 -4.18
CA LEU A 70 -13.36 -6.76 -5.32
C LEU A 70 -12.02 -6.53 -6.06
N SER A 71 -11.45 -5.35 -5.97
CA SER A 71 -10.19 -5.01 -6.63
C SER A 71 -9.01 -5.75 -6.01
N PRO A 72 -8.28 -6.58 -6.78
CA PRO A 72 -7.10 -7.28 -6.25
C PRO A 72 -6.06 -6.35 -5.64
N SER A 73 -5.91 -5.14 -6.18
CA SER A 73 -4.94 -4.14 -5.72
C SER A 73 -5.46 -3.30 -4.55
N ASN A 74 -6.77 -3.05 -4.46
CA ASN A 74 -7.35 -2.10 -3.50
C ASN A 74 -8.12 -2.74 -2.35
N ARG A 75 -8.33 -4.06 -2.34
CA ARG A 75 -9.13 -4.77 -1.31
C ARG A 75 -8.66 -4.57 0.13
N THR A 76 -7.42 -4.15 0.32
CA THR A 76 -6.80 -3.88 1.62
C THR A 76 -6.67 -2.38 1.91
N ALA A 77 -7.11 -1.50 1.00
CA ALA A 77 -7.11 -0.06 1.21
C ALA A 77 -7.97 0.31 2.41
N VAL A 78 -7.55 1.32 3.18
CA VAL A 78 -8.33 1.83 4.29
C VAL A 78 -9.51 2.63 3.74
N THR A 79 -10.74 2.24 4.08
CA THR A 79 -11.95 2.83 3.51
C THR A 79 -12.66 3.72 4.51
N PHE A 80 -13.11 4.87 4.02
CA PHE A 80 -13.91 5.82 4.76
C PHE A 80 -15.19 6.12 3.99
N ALA A 81 -16.29 6.30 4.71
CA ALA A 81 -17.52 6.85 4.18
C ALA A 81 -17.80 8.23 4.79
N ILE A 82 -18.31 9.16 4.00
CA ILE A 82 -18.88 10.42 4.48
C ILE A 82 -20.38 10.28 4.37
N SER A 83 -21.12 10.58 5.45
CA SER A 83 -22.57 10.39 5.49
C SER A 83 -23.21 11.32 6.51
N SER A 84 -24.45 11.74 6.26
CA SER A 84 -25.32 12.32 7.28
C SER A 84 -25.89 11.24 8.20
N SER A 85 -26.13 11.56 9.46
CA SER A 85 -26.68 10.61 10.45
C SER A 85 -28.06 10.08 10.09
N ASP A 86 -28.85 10.83 9.28
CA ASP A 86 -30.26 10.56 9.01
C ASP A 86 -30.53 9.67 7.78
N ALA A 87 -29.53 9.19 7.08
CA ALA A 87 -29.70 8.50 5.80
C ALA A 87 -29.93 6.99 5.97
N GLY A 88 -31.15 6.57 6.13
CA GLY A 88 -31.53 5.15 6.16
C GLY A 88 -31.06 4.34 4.95
N ALA A 89 -31.10 4.94 3.75
CA ALA A 89 -30.63 4.30 2.51
C ALA A 89 -29.10 4.06 2.46
N THR A 90 -28.32 4.84 3.19
CA THR A 90 -26.86 4.73 3.24
C THR A 90 -26.34 3.84 4.37
N ALA A 91 -27.22 3.39 5.28
CA ALA A 91 -26.83 2.58 6.44
C ALA A 91 -26.10 1.28 6.05
N ALA A 92 -26.54 0.62 4.98
CA ALA A 92 -25.87 -0.57 4.44
C ALA A 92 -24.49 -0.24 3.86
N SER A 93 -24.36 0.88 3.17
CA SER A 93 -23.09 1.34 2.58
C SER A 93 -22.10 1.81 3.66
N ARG A 94 -22.57 2.45 4.74
CA ARG A 94 -21.75 2.82 5.90
C ARG A 94 -21.05 1.60 6.51
N LYS A 95 -21.75 0.46 6.63
CA LYS A 95 -21.20 -0.79 7.15
C LYS A 95 -20.10 -1.40 6.29
N LYS A 96 -19.99 -0.97 5.02
CA LYS A 96 -18.94 -1.39 4.11
C LYS A 96 -17.64 -0.61 4.28
N ALA A 97 -17.67 0.56 4.90
CA ALA A 97 -16.48 1.35 5.20
C ALA A 97 -15.85 0.92 6.53
N GLY A 98 -14.52 1.04 6.62
CA GLY A 98 -13.79 0.81 7.86
C GLY A 98 -14.02 1.93 8.89
N PHE A 99 -14.25 3.16 8.40
CA PHE A 99 -14.49 4.35 9.22
C PHE A 99 -15.59 5.21 8.59
N VAL A 100 -16.25 6.02 9.41
CA VAL A 100 -17.31 6.91 8.94
C VAL A 100 -17.03 8.33 9.45
N PHE A 101 -17.15 9.31 8.55
CA PHE A 101 -17.24 10.72 8.87
C PHE A 101 -18.71 11.13 8.88
N GLU A 102 -19.17 11.67 9.98
CA GLU A 102 -20.54 12.17 10.10
C GLU A 102 -20.60 13.65 9.78
N ARG A 103 -21.58 14.06 9.00
CA ARG A 103 -21.88 15.49 8.76
C ARG A 103 -22.60 16.10 9.98
N PRO A 104 -22.38 17.36 10.34
CA PRO A 104 -21.55 18.33 9.62
C PRO A 104 -20.04 18.09 9.77
N LEU A 105 -19.32 18.25 8.67
CA LEU A 105 -17.86 18.10 8.63
C LEU A 105 -17.18 19.34 9.20
N SER A 106 -16.15 19.12 10.01
CA SER A 106 -15.23 20.18 10.45
C SER A 106 -13.79 19.68 10.32
N ALA A 107 -12.84 20.58 10.20
CA ALA A 107 -11.43 20.22 10.17
C ALA A 107 -11.01 19.38 11.39
N GLN A 108 -11.58 19.67 12.56
CA GLN A 108 -11.32 18.95 13.78
C GLN A 108 -11.90 17.52 13.74
N SER A 109 -13.16 17.33 13.26
CA SER A 109 -13.78 16.01 13.15
C SER A 109 -13.05 15.14 12.13
N ILE A 110 -12.62 15.72 11.01
CA ILE A 110 -11.82 15.04 9.97
C ILE A 110 -10.49 14.56 10.56
N ARG A 111 -9.73 15.45 11.20
CA ARG A 111 -8.44 15.10 11.83
C ARG A 111 -8.61 14.04 12.91
N ARG A 112 -9.66 14.13 13.75
CA ARG A 112 -9.93 13.17 14.83
C ARG A 112 -10.16 11.75 14.30
N THR A 113 -10.77 11.61 13.14
CA THR A 113 -11.03 10.29 12.51
C THR A 113 -9.84 9.81 11.67
N LEU A 114 -9.15 10.71 10.93
CA LEU A 114 -7.99 10.34 10.13
C LEU A 114 -6.79 9.93 10.98
N LYS A 115 -6.53 10.63 12.09
CA LYS A 115 -5.32 10.41 12.92
C LYS A 115 -5.19 8.97 13.42
N PRO A 116 -6.20 8.31 14.03
CA PRO A 116 -6.11 6.91 14.43
C PRO A 116 -5.96 5.95 13.24
N ALA A 117 -6.61 6.25 12.10
CA ALA A 117 -6.55 5.43 10.90
C ALA A 117 -5.24 5.59 10.12
N PHE A 118 -4.44 6.63 10.40
CA PHE A 118 -3.22 6.92 9.68
C PHE A 118 -2.20 5.77 9.77
N GLY A 119 -2.06 5.14 10.93
CA GLY A 119 -1.23 3.95 11.11
C GLY A 119 -1.63 2.79 10.19
N LEU A 120 -2.94 2.62 9.94
CA LEU A 120 -3.43 1.60 9.00
C LEU A 120 -3.10 1.97 7.55
N ILE A 121 -3.19 3.26 7.18
CA ILE A 121 -2.82 3.76 5.86
C ILE A 121 -1.32 3.53 5.60
N LEU A 122 -0.47 3.80 6.59
CA LEU A 122 0.96 3.55 6.51
C LEU A 122 1.27 2.04 6.42
N ARG A 123 0.57 1.21 7.19
CA ARG A 123 0.70 -0.25 7.11
C ARG A 123 0.31 -0.76 5.72
N GLU A 124 -0.74 -0.23 5.14
CA GLU A 124 -1.13 -0.54 3.77
C GLU A 124 -0.08 -0.08 2.76
N ARG A 125 0.53 1.08 2.98
CA ARG A 125 1.64 1.57 2.14
C ARG A 125 2.84 0.65 2.21
N ARG A 126 3.23 0.16 3.39
CA ARG A 126 4.35 -0.78 3.56
C ARG A 126 4.19 -2.06 2.75
N ARG A 127 3.00 -2.63 2.73
CA ARG A 127 2.70 -3.87 1.98
C ARG A 127 3.04 -3.78 0.49
N TYR A 128 2.95 -2.56 -0.09
CA TYR A 128 3.19 -2.30 -1.51
C TYR A 128 4.48 -1.51 -1.75
N PHE A 129 5.22 -1.18 -0.69
CA PHE A 129 6.49 -0.49 -0.82
C PHE A 129 7.50 -1.40 -1.53
N ARG A 130 8.12 -0.86 -2.56
CA ARG A 130 9.21 -1.48 -3.30
C ARG A 130 10.43 -0.59 -3.16
N CYS A 131 11.41 -1.05 -2.37
CA CYS A 131 12.67 -0.35 -2.18
C CYS A 131 13.53 -0.58 -3.41
N PRO A 132 13.91 0.47 -4.17
CA PRO A 132 14.94 0.33 -5.20
C PRO A 132 16.24 -0.13 -4.54
N LEU A 133 16.78 -1.25 -5.01
CA LEU A 133 17.96 -1.86 -4.42
C LEU A 133 18.67 -2.69 -5.46
N SER A 134 19.95 -2.41 -5.69
CA SER A 134 20.80 -3.19 -6.60
C SER A 134 21.84 -3.95 -5.79
N ILE A 135 21.57 -5.22 -5.50
CA ILE A 135 22.45 -6.14 -4.79
C ILE A 135 22.61 -7.44 -5.59
N PRO A 136 23.69 -8.20 -5.40
CA PRO A 136 23.83 -9.53 -5.97
C PRO A 136 22.73 -10.47 -5.47
N VAL A 137 22.15 -11.22 -6.39
CA VAL A 137 21.11 -12.21 -6.13
C VAL A 137 21.47 -13.50 -6.84
N SER A 138 21.35 -14.61 -6.15
CA SER A 138 21.49 -15.96 -6.72
C SER A 138 20.10 -16.58 -6.88
N LEU A 139 19.83 -17.08 -8.08
CA LEU A 139 18.64 -17.89 -8.38
C LEU A 139 19.06 -19.32 -8.63
N ARG A 140 18.45 -20.26 -7.92
CA ARG A 140 18.65 -21.70 -8.12
C ARG A 140 17.33 -22.36 -8.50
N ARG A 141 17.38 -23.16 -9.57
CA ARG A 141 16.26 -23.94 -10.08
C ARG A 141 16.59 -25.42 -10.01
N GLY A 142 16.05 -26.13 -9.02
CA GLY A 142 16.33 -27.56 -8.83
C GLY A 142 17.85 -27.85 -8.82
N THR A 143 18.30 -28.77 -9.66
CA THR A 143 19.70 -29.16 -9.80
C THR A 143 20.48 -28.34 -10.86
N MET A 144 19.85 -27.35 -11.48
CA MET A 144 20.50 -26.50 -12.49
C MET A 144 21.56 -25.61 -11.87
N PRO A 145 22.56 -25.17 -12.68
CA PRO A 145 23.56 -24.23 -12.21
C PRO A 145 22.92 -22.96 -11.62
N GLU A 146 23.56 -22.42 -10.60
CA GLU A 146 23.18 -21.17 -9.98
C GLU A 146 23.30 -20.01 -10.97
N LEU A 147 22.22 -19.24 -11.11
CA LEU A 147 22.16 -18.03 -11.90
C LEU A 147 22.44 -16.82 -11.03
N ARG A 148 23.49 -16.09 -11.32
CA ARG A 148 23.81 -14.82 -10.65
C ARG A 148 23.21 -13.64 -11.41
N CYS A 149 22.52 -12.78 -10.71
CA CYS A 149 21.88 -11.59 -11.24
C CYS A 149 21.89 -10.45 -10.20
N TYR A 150 21.25 -9.34 -10.51
CA TYR A 150 21.14 -8.19 -9.61
C TYR A 150 19.68 -7.86 -9.37
N SER A 151 19.35 -7.49 -8.13
CA SER A 151 18.03 -6.95 -7.84
C SER A 151 17.85 -5.58 -8.50
N VAL A 152 16.59 -5.28 -8.83
CA VAL A 152 16.12 -3.95 -9.27
C VAL A 152 15.36 -3.27 -8.14
N ASN A 153 14.55 -4.05 -7.43
CA ASN A 153 13.84 -3.60 -6.24
C ASN A 153 13.43 -4.81 -5.38
N ILE A 154 13.13 -4.55 -4.12
CA ILE A 154 12.66 -5.55 -3.16
C ILE A 154 11.44 -5.02 -2.39
N SER A 155 10.54 -5.93 -2.03
CA SER A 155 9.37 -5.71 -1.19
C SER A 155 9.18 -6.87 -0.22
N GLU A 156 8.23 -6.77 0.70
CA GLU A 156 7.89 -7.88 1.63
C GLU A 156 7.52 -9.18 0.90
N GLY A 157 6.85 -9.08 -0.26
CA GLY A 157 6.31 -10.22 -0.98
C GLY A 157 7.16 -10.72 -2.14
N GLY A 158 8.29 -10.07 -2.47
CA GLY A 158 9.10 -10.46 -3.62
C GLY A 158 10.09 -9.40 -4.07
N MET A 159 10.80 -9.71 -5.16
CA MET A 159 11.75 -8.78 -5.78
C MET A 159 11.66 -8.82 -7.30
N ALA A 160 12.11 -7.75 -7.93
CA ALA A 160 12.46 -7.75 -9.33
C ALA A 160 13.98 -7.91 -9.47
N VAL A 161 14.40 -8.74 -10.41
CA VAL A 161 15.81 -8.94 -10.73
C VAL A 161 16.05 -8.75 -12.24
N SER A 162 17.24 -8.30 -12.62
CA SER A 162 17.68 -8.25 -14.01
C SER A 162 18.38 -9.56 -14.36
N THR A 163 18.02 -10.16 -15.50
CA THR A 163 18.63 -11.41 -15.99
C THR A 163 18.58 -11.46 -17.50
N LEU A 164 19.61 -12.07 -18.09
CA LEU A 164 19.67 -12.36 -19.52
C LEU A 164 19.31 -13.83 -19.84
N VAL A 165 19.10 -14.65 -18.81
CA VAL A 165 18.80 -16.07 -18.99
C VAL A 165 17.29 -16.27 -19.18
N PRO A 166 16.88 -17.05 -20.17
CA PRO A 166 15.47 -17.36 -20.39
C PRO A 166 14.95 -18.25 -19.24
N LEU A 167 13.97 -17.71 -18.53
CA LEU A 167 13.18 -18.39 -17.49
C LEU A 167 11.71 -18.23 -17.85
N SER A 168 10.83 -19.00 -17.24
CA SER A 168 9.40 -18.98 -17.54
C SER A 168 8.57 -18.55 -16.33
N ALA A 169 7.47 -17.84 -16.58
CA ALA A 169 6.51 -17.53 -15.52
C ALA A 169 5.92 -18.83 -14.96
N GLY A 170 5.72 -18.87 -13.64
CA GLY A 170 5.23 -20.04 -12.93
C GLY A 170 6.33 -20.97 -12.40
N GLU A 171 7.57 -20.85 -12.88
CA GLU A 171 8.69 -21.67 -12.38
C GLU A 171 8.97 -21.38 -10.90
N GLU A 172 9.31 -22.44 -10.16
CA GLU A 172 9.77 -22.36 -8.77
C GLU A 172 11.28 -22.21 -8.75
N VAL A 173 11.75 -21.26 -7.96
CA VAL A 173 13.16 -20.94 -7.80
C VAL A 173 13.47 -20.64 -6.34
N GLN A 174 14.66 -21.02 -5.92
CA GLN A 174 15.21 -20.58 -4.65
C GLN A 174 15.99 -19.29 -4.89
N VAL A 175 15.68 -18.25 -4.13
CA VAL A 175 16.32 -16.94 -4.22
C VAL A 175 17.20 -16.74 -3.00
N GLN A 176 18.46 -16.41 -3.22
CA GLN A 176 19.40 -16.05 -2.16
C GLN A 176 19.94 -14.66 -2.39
N PHE A 177 19.91 -13.82 -1.35
CA PHE A 177 20.45 -12.46 -1.35
C PHE A 177 20.87 -12.03 0.05
N THR A 178 21.70 -10.99 0.14
CA THR A 178 22.10 -10.39 1.41
C THR A 178 21.72 -8.91 1.38
N LEU A 179 20.94 -8.46 2.35
CA LEU A 179 20.60 -7.03 2.50
C LEU A 179 21.83 -6.24 2.95
N PRO A 180 21.93 -4.94 2.61
CA PRO A 180 22.90 -4.05 3.21
C PRO A 180 22.85 -4.14 4.74
N ASP A 181 24.03 -4.08 5.38
CA ASP A 181 24.19 -4.14 6.84
C ASP A 181 23.82 -5.50 7.50
N HIS A 182 23.47 -6.51 6.71
CA HIS A 182 23.25 -7.87 7.18
C HIS A 182 24.40 -8.79 6.80
N LYS A 183 24.81 -9.68 7.71
CA LYS A 183 25.88 -10.66 7.49
C LYS A 183 25.38 -12.01 6.98
N VAL A 184 24.16 -12.34 7.30
CA VAL A 184 23.57 -13.65 6.99
C VAL A 184 22.63 -13.51 5.79
N PRO A 185 22.79 -14.35 4.76
CA PRO A 185 21.95 -14.28 3.57
C PRO A 185 20.49 -14.66 3.88
N PHE A 186 19.59 -14.05 3.14
CA PHE A 186 18.19 -14.43 3.06
C PHE A 186 18.04 -15.54 2.02
N LEU A 187 17.30 -16.56 2.35
CA LEU A 187 16.98 -17.68 1.48
C LEU A 187 15.46 -17.82 1.40
N ALA A 188 14.90 -17.70 0.21
CA ALA A 188 13.46 -17.72 -0.02
C ALA A 188 13.09 -18.73 -1.10
N GLU A 189 12.16 -19.62 -0.80
CA GLU A 189 11.45 -20.34 -1.86
C GLU A 189 10.53 -19.37 -2.57
N SER A 190 10.59 -19.34 -3.88
CA SER A 190 9.98 -18.28 -4.68
C SER A 190 9.39 -18.82 -5.97
N ARG A 191 8.47 -18.06 -6.57
CA ARG A 191 7.89 -18.35 -7.87
C ARG A 191 8.03 -17.17 -8.80
N ILE A 192 8.43 -17.40 -10.03
CA ILE A 192 8.51 -16.39 -11.08
C ILE A 192 7.09 -15.99 -11.47
N CYS A 193 6.76 -14.71 -11.34
CA CYS A 193 5.42 -14.19 -11.63
C CYS A 193 5.31 -13.52 -13.00
N TRP A 194 6.37 -12.89 -13.46
CA TRP A 194 6.39 -12.17 -14.74
C TRP A 194 7.83 -12.04 -15.28
N LEU A 195 7.91 -11.89 -16.60
CA LEU A 195 9.15 -11.56 -17.32
C LEU A 195 8.84 -10.41 -18.27
N LYS A 196 9.71 -9.41 -18.30
CA LYS A 196 9.58 -8.27 -19.21
C LYS A 196 10.94 -7.57 -19.40
N ALA A 197 11.35 -7.38 -20.67
CA ALA A 197 12.50 -6.55 -21.06
C ALA A 197 13.80 -6.84 -20.25
N GLY A 198 14.21 -8.11 -20.14
CA GLY A 198 15.44 -8.49 -19.42
C GLY A 198 15.32 -8.43 -17.89
N GLN A 199 14.13 -8.32 -17.39
CA GLN A 199 13.82 -8.38 -15.96
C GLN A 199 12.79 -9.47 -15.69
N LEU A 200 12.82 -10.03 -14.48
CA LEU A 200 11.77 -10.90 -13.97
C LEU A 200 11.38 -10.50 -12.55
N GLY A 201 10.12 -10.79 -12.23
CA GLY A 201 9.61 -10.62 -10.86
C GLY A 201 9.41 -11.96 -10.21
N VAL A 202 9.99 -12.14 -9.03
CA VAL A 202 9.76 -13.29 -8.17
C VAL A 202 8.87 -12.91 -6.99
N ARG A 203 7.97 -13.81 -6.63
CA ARG A 203 7.18 -13.75 -5.41
C ARG A 203 7.76 -14.73 -4.41
N PHE A 204 8.07 -14.28 -3.21
CA PHE A 204 8.45 -15.13 -2.11
C PHE A 204 7.27 -16.00 -1.67
N VAL A 205 7.47 -17.29 -1.61
CA VAL A 205 6.48 -18.28 -1.19
C VAL A 205 6.67 -18.63 0.28
N SER A 206 7.92 -18.84 0.69
CA SER A 206 8.24 -19.10 2.09
C SER A 206 9.57 -18.47 2.50
N PHE A 207 9.55 -17.92 3.72
CA PHE A 207 10.70 -17.51 4.52
C PHE A 207 10.61 -18.17 5.89
N SER A 208 11.72 -18.30 6.61
CA SER A 208 11.63 -18.47 8.05
C SER A 208 10.97 -17.23 8.68
N ARG A 209 10.17 -17.41 9.75
CA ARG A 209 9.47 -16.30 10.42
C ARG A 209 10.42 -15.20 10.86
N GLU A 210 11.60 -15.59 11.37
CA GLU A 210 12.64 -14.67 11.80
C GLU A 210 13.13 -13.79 10.63
N ARG A 211 13.45 -14.40 9.50
CA ARG A 211 13.89 -13.68 8.30
C ARG A 211 12.81 -12.80 7.69
N GLN A 212 11.57 -13.23 7.77
CA GLN A 212 10.45 -12.41 7.32
C GLN A 212 10.33 -11.13 8.16
N SER A 213 10.48 -11.24 9.49
CA SER A 213 10.46 -10.08 10.38
C SER A 213 11.62 -9.13 10.10
N GLU A 214 12.84 -9.64 9.96
CA GLU A 214 14.02 -8.84 9.64
C GLU A 214 13.86 -8.07 8.30
N LEU A 215 13.32 -8.73 7.26
CA LEU A 215 13.03 -8.06 5.98
C LEU A 215 12.00 -6.95 6.15
N GLN A 216 10.94 -7.20 6.93
CA GLN A 216 9.89 -6.22 7.21
C GLN A 216 10.44 -5.01 7.97
N ASP A 217 11.28 -5.24 8.97
CA ASP A 217 11.91 -4.19 9.77
C ASP A 217 12.85 -3.34 8.91
N TRP A 218 13.69 -3.98 8.08
CA TRP A 218 14.57 -3.28 7.17
C TRP A 218 13.80 -2.45 6.13
N LEU A 219 12.75 -3.00 5.52
CA LEU A 219 11.89 -2.27 4.57
C LEU A 219 11.14 -1.11 5.25
N SER A 220 10.73 -1.28 6.51
CA SER A 220 10.10 -0.21 7.29
C SER A 220 11.07 0.93 7.51
N GLN A 221 12.30 0.65 7.91
CA GLN A 221 13.34 1.66 8.07
C GLN A 221 13.62 2.40 6.74
N LYS A 222 13.72 1.66 5.63
CA LYS A 222 13.92 2.27 4.30
C LYS A 222 12.74 3.12 3.85
N LEU A 223 11.52 2.76 4.21
CA LEU A 223 10.35 3.60 3.97
C LEU A 223 10.41 4.87 4.84
N GLU A 224 10.76 4.75 6.13
CA GLU A 224 10.90 5.89 7.06
C GLU A 224 11.91 6.92 6.54
N GLU A 225 13.07 6.47 6.01
CA GLU A 225 14.08 7.34 5.41
C GLU A 225 13.53 8.19 4.23
N THR A 226 12.43 7.76 3.61
CA THR A 226 11.77 8.48 2.53
C THR A 226 10.67 9.43 2.99
N LEU A 227 10.33 9.43 4.29
CA LEU A 227 9.24 10.24 4.83
C LEU A 227 9.74 11.65 5.22
N PRO A 228 8.89 12.71 5.07
CA PRO A 228 9.16 13.99 5.70
C PRO A 228 9.24 13.84 7.24
N GLU A 229 10.12 14.61 7.89
CA GLU A 229 10.34 14.53 9.35
C GLU A 229 9.05 14.56 10.18
N LEU A 230 8.13 15.49 9.86
CA LEU A 230 6.84 15.62 10.56
C LEU A 230 5.97 14.35 10.52
N VAL A 231 6.18 13.50 9.53
CA VAL A 231 5.42 12.27 9.35
C VAL A 231 6.20 11.08 9.89
N ALA A 232 7.51 11.10 9.82
CA ALA A 232 8.38 10.08 10.42
C ALA A 232 8.09 9.92 11.92
N ASP A 233 7.93 11.02 12.65
CA ASP A 233 7.57 11.03 14.09
C ASP A 233 6.20 10.37 14.36
N GLN A 234 5.23 10.58 13.47
CA GLN A 234 3.91 9.97 13.62
C GLN A 234 3.93 8.48 13.27
N PHE A 235 4.79 8.09 12.34
CA PHE A 235 5.01 6.71 11.94
C PHE A 235 5.63 5.89 13.08
N GLN A 236 6.68 6.40 13.74
CA GLN A 236 7.33 5.75 14.86
C GLN A 236 6.39 5.58 16.06
N LYS A 237 5.55 6.59 16.34
CA LYS A 237 4.51 6.51 17.39
C LYS A 237 3.41 5.51 17.08
N ALA A 238 3.06 5.31 15.79
CA ALA A 238 2.03 4.35 15.38
C ALA A 238 2.50 2.88 15.46
N ASP A 239 3.81 2.63 15.32
CA ASP A 239 4.39 1.28 15.40
C ASP A 239 4.74 0.84 16.85
N GLY A 240 4.48 1.69 17.86
CA GLY A 240 4.78 1.38 19.27
C GLY A 240 6.27 1.32 19.58
N ARG A 241 7.14 1.77 18.69
CA ARG A 241 8.59 1.90 18.93
C ARG A 241 8.84 3.19 19.71
N CYS A 242 8.88 3.08 21.04
CA CYS A 242 9.47 4.13 21.87
C CYS A 242 10.98 4.15 21.60
N ILE A 243 11.50 5.29 21.18
CA ILE A 243 12.95 5.56 21.21
C ILE A 243 13.30 5.70 22.69
N PRO A 244 14.24 4.92 23.25
CA PRO A 244 14.81 5.24 24.54
C PRO A 244 15.59 6.55 24.38
N THR A 245 15.22 7.55 25.17
CA THR A 245 15.97 8.81 25.38
C THR A 245 17.33 8.54 26.01
#